data_3f321035e3a978a60428b9d14f64a369
#
_entry.id   3f321035e3a978a60428b9d14f64a369
#
_cell.length_a   1.000
_cell.length_b   1.000
_cell.length_c   1.000
_cell.angle_alpha   90.00
_cell.angle_beta   90.00
_cell.angle_gamma   90.00
#
_symmetry.space_group_name_H-M   'P 1'
#
loop_
_entity.id
_entity.type
_entity.pdbx_description
1 polymer ?
#
loop_
_entity_poly.entity_id
_entity_poly.type
_entity_poly.pdbx_seq_one_letter_code
_entity_poly.pdbx_strand_id
1 'polypeptide(L)'
;MKPFLIILLISATAIQAQNFRGLDKSPMDKAQYPVSHRVNEKVAVITYSRPQLKGRAFEEIVPLNKVWRTGANEASELRLFSDIQIDSKTVKAGTYTIFTIPKEKTVTFIVNAATNLWGSYAYNEDKDVLRITVPRTTADTSLEAFSIAFSDHDGQPKIHMGWANVRFEVPFTVL
;
A
#
# COMPACT_ATOMS: atom_id res chain seq x y z
N MET A 1 2.53 -34.37 70.77
CA MET A 1 1.81 -33.61 69.69
C MET A 1 2.88 -33.01 68.79
N LYS A 2 2.98 -33.48 67.53
CA LYS A 2 3.94 -32.91 66.53
C LYS A 2 3.21 -31.86 65.73
N PRO A 3 3.75 -30.60 65.57
CA PRO A 3 3.13 -29.58 64.75
C PRO A 3 3.25 -29.95 63.28
N PHE A 4 2.14 -29.93 62.53
CA PHE A 4 2.08 -30.10 61.11
C PHE A 4 2.33 -28.74 60.43
N LEU A 5 3.47 -28.58 59.77
CA LEU A 5 3.80 -27.37 59.07
C LEU A 5 3.14 -27.40 57.66
N ILE A 6 2.10 -26.61 57.46
CA ILE A 6 1.47 -26.47 56.15
C ILE A 6 2.28 -25.43 55.35
N ILE A 7 3.03 -25.88 54.35
CA ILE A 7 3.71 -25.01 53.38
C ILE A 7 2.71 -24.63 52.30
N LEU A 8 2.25 -23.37 52.33
CA LEU A 8 1.39 -22.82 51.32
C LEU A 8 2.28 -22.43 50.07
N LEU A 9 2.21 -23.26 49.01
CA LEU A 9 2.86 -22.94 47.75
C LEU A 9 2.05 -21.83 47.04
N ILE A 10 2.54 -20.59 47.11
CA ILE A 10 2.00 -19.47 46.29
C ILE A 10 2.59 -19.64 44.90
N SER A 11 1.82 -20.19 43.95
CA SER A 11 2.16 -20.16 42.52
C SER A 11 1.99 -18.73 41.99
N ALA A 12 3.09 -18.02 41.83
CA ALA A 12 3.12 -16.74 41.12
C ALA A 12 2.84 -17.03 39.64
N THR A 13 1.61 -16.81 39.20
CA THR A 13 1.31 -16.73 37.76
C THR A 13 1.96 -15.47 37.22
N ALA A 14 3.04 -15.61 36.44
CA ALA A 14 3.62 -14.51 35.68
C ALA A 14 2.57 -14.02 34.67
N ILE A 15 1.93 -12.90 34.96
CA ILE A 15 1.09 -12.20 33.99
C ILE A 15 2.04 -11.65 32.94
N GLN A 16 2.12 -12.30 31.80
CA GLN A 16 2.84 -11.77 30.65
C GLN A 16 2.07 -10.58 30.14
N ALA A 17 2.56 -9.37 30.46
CA ALA A 17 2.04 -8.14 29.87
C ALA A 17 2.29 -8.18 28.35
N GLN A 18 1.22 -8.06 27.56
CA GLN A 18 1.35 -7.97 26.12
C GLN A 18 2.05 -6.67 25.73
N ASN A 19 3.07 -6.80 24.86
CA ASN A 19 3.80 -5.66 24.37
C ASN A 19 3.11 -5.12 23.11
N PHE A 20 2.38 -4.00 23.23
CA PHE A 20 1.77 -3.33 22.11
C PHE A 20 2.78 -2.41 21.42
N ARG A 21 2.86 -2.51 20.08
CA ARG A 21 3.71 -1.62 19.27
C ARG A 21 3.17 -0.19 19.33
N GLY A 22 4.08 0.78 19.39
CA GLY A 22 3.76 2.18 19.12
C GLY A 22 3.41 2.41 17.64
N LEU A 23 3.00 3.64 17.31
CA LEU A 23 2.72 4.02 15.93
C LEU A 23 3.98 3.91 15.06
N ASP A 24 3.82 3.34 13.86
CA ASP A 24 4.91 3.26 12.89
C ASP A 24 5.30 4.65 12.36
N LYS A 25 6.57 4.81 11.98
CA LYS A 25 7.07 6.05 11.36
C LYS A 25 6.51 6.29 9.96
N SER A 26 6.00 5.26 9.31
CA SER A 26 5.30 5.28 8.03
C SER A 26 3.91 4.70 8.24
N PRO A 27 2.97 5.46 8.84
CA PRO A 27 1.68 4.91 9.22
C PRO A 27 0.93 4.34 8.02
N MET A 28 0.19 3.28 8.28
CA MET A 28 -0.67 2.65 7.27
C MET A 28 -1.91 3.51 7.04
N ASP A 29 -2.33 3.62 5.79
CA ASP A 29 -3.49 4.37 5.34
C ASP A 29 -4.27 3.59 4.30
N LYS A 30 -5.44 4.08 3.96
CA LYS A 30 -6.37 3.45 3.02
C LYS A 30 -6.94 4.47 2.05
N ALA A 31 -6.80 4.19 0.76
CA ALA A 31 -7.54 4.86 -0.31
C ALA A 31 -8.63 3.93 -0.85
N GLN A 32 -9.79 4.46 -1.27
CA GLN A 32 -10.92 3.63 -1.72
C GLN A 32 -11.73 4.29 -2.83
N TYR A 33 -12.32 3.44 -3.68
CA TYR A 33 -13.28 3.86 -4.71
C TYR A 33 -14.58 3.03 -4.59
N PRO A 34 -15.76 3.62 -4.69
CA PRO A 34 -16.02 5.07 -4.78
C PRO A 34 -15.46 5.83 -3.59
N VAL A 35 -15.05 7.10 -3.84
CA VAL A 35 -14.35 7.95 -2.86
C VAL A 35 -15.25 8.25 -1.66
N SER A 36 -16.54 8.44 -1.89
CA SER A 36 -17.50 8.75 -0.82
C SER A 36 -17.58 7.62 0.22
N HIS A 37 -17.33 7.96 1.49
CA HIS A 37 -17.49 7.02 2.61
C HIS A 37 -18.96 6.66 2.91
N ARG A 38 -19.92 7.37 2.31
CA ARG A 38 -21.36 7.04 2.41
C ARG A 38 -21.75 5.86 1.51
N VAL A 39 -20.93 5.52 0.53
CA VAL A 39 -21.12 4.35 -0.33
C VAL A 39 -20.43 3.16 0.31
N ASN A 40 -21.19 2.18 0.79
CA ASN A 40 -20.65 0.99 1.45
C ASN A 40 -20.07 -0.02 0.44
N GLU A 41 -20.67 -0.11 -0.73
CA GLU A 41 -20.22 -1.00 -1.81
C GLU A 41 -19.00 -0.40 -2.50
N LYS A 42 -17.83 -0.91 -2.13
CA LYS A 42 -16.56 -0.47 -2.72
C LYS A 42 -16.21 -1.33 -3.93
N VAL A 43 -15.64 -0.71 -4.94
CA VAL A 43 -15.06 -1.36 -6.12
C VAL A 43 -13.60 -1.70 -5.87
N ALA A 44 -12.86 -0.76 -5.28
CA ALA A 44 -11.43 -0.90 -5.03
C ALA A 44 -11.03 -0.29 -3.68
N VAL A 45 -10.08 -0.94 -3.01
CA VAL A 45 -9.43 -0.43 -1.80
C VAL A 45 -7.92 -0.65 -1.95
N ILE A 46 -7.12 0.37 -1.69
CA ILE A 46 -5.67 0.26 -1.59
C ILE A 46 -5.27 0.53 -0.15
N THR A 47 -4.60 -0.45 0.48
CA THR A 47 -3.97 -0.30 1.79
C THR A 47 -2.48 -0.13 1.59
N TYR A 48 -1.89 0.91 2.17
CA TYR A 48 -0.50 1.27 1.91
C TYR A 48 0.12 2.02 3.09
N SER A 49 1.43 1.89 3.26
CA SER A 49 2.16 2.69 4.25
C SER A 49 2.66 3.99 3.63
N ARG A 50 2.66 5.07 4.43
CA ARG A 50 2.98 6.44 4.02
C ARG A 50 4.37 6.87 4.51
N PRO A 51 5.45 6.53 3.81
CA PRO A 51 6.75 7.06 4.12
C PRO A 51 6.79 8.58 3.96
N GLN A 52 7.61 9.23 4.79
CA GLN A 52 7.81 10.68 4.81
C GLN A 52 9.20 11.03 4.28
N LEU A 53 9.31 12.19 3.62
CA LEU A 53 10.60 12.68 3.11
C LEU A 53 11.59 12.97 4.25
N LYS A 54 11.15 13.70 5.27
CA LYS A 54 12.01 14.13 6.39
C LYS A 54 13.29 14.81 5.90
N GLY A 55 13.12 15.74 4.96
CA GLY A 55 14.21 16.51 4.36
C GLY A 55 15.04 15.78 3.29
N ARG A 56 14.70 14.53 2.95
CA ARG A 56 15.37 13.75 1.89
C ARG A 56 14.74 14.02 0.53
N ALA A 57 15.51 13.89 -0.53
CA ALA A 57 14.99 13.89 -1.90
C ALA A 57 14.25 12.58 -2.21
N PHE A 58 13.31 12.63 -3.16
CA PHE A 58 12.56 11.44 -3.60
C PHE A 58 13.49 10.31 -4.06
N GLU A 59 14.50 10.65 -4.85
CA GLU A 59 15.45 9.71 -5.44
C GLU A 59 16.40 9.04 -4.41
N GLU A 60 16.55 9.64 -3.22
CA GLU A 60 17.30 9.03 -2.12
C GLU A 60 16.53 7.88 -1.46
N ILE A 61 15.20 7.87 -1.62
CA ILE A 61 14.33 6.89 -0.96
C ILE A 61 13.79 5.87 -1.96
N VAL A 62 13.43 6.34 -3.16
CA VAL A 62 12.80 5.51 -4.21
C VAL A 62 13.82 5.19 -5.29
N PRO A 63 14.21 3.92 -5.44
CA PRO A 63 15.21 3.53 -6.44
C PRO A 63 14.63 3.68 -7.85
N LEU A 64 15.23 4.53 -8.68
CA LEU A 64 14.87 4.64 -10.09
C LEU A 64 15.25 3.37 -10.85
N ASN A 65 14.45 3.03 -11.85
CA ASN A 65 14.61 1.85 -12.72
C ASN A 65 14.60 0.50 -11.98
N LYS A 66 14.12 0.46 -10.74
CA LYS A 66 13.98 -0.77 -9.95
C LYS A 66 12.56 -0.93 -9.43
N VAL A 67 12.17 -2.16 -9.17
CA VAL A 67 10.88 -2.45 -8.55
C VAL A 67 10.83 -1.86 -7.14
N TRP A 68 9.84 -1.02 -6.91
CA TRP A 68 9.54 -0.42 -5.61
C TRP A 68 8.20 -0.93 -5.10
N ARG A 69 8.13 -1.23 -3.80
CA ARG A 69 6.93 -1.71 -3.10
C ARG A 69 5.76 -0.70 -3.04
N THR A 70 5.91 0.49 -3.65
CA THR A 70 4.90 1.55 -3.72
C THR A 70 4.41 2.00 -2.34
N GLY A 71 5.37 2.19 -1.42
CA GLY A 71 5.12 2.55 -0.02
C GLY A 71 6.32 2.26 0.88
N ALA A 72 6.04 1.86 2.11
CA ALA A 72 7.04 1.45 3.10
C ALA A 72 6.58 0.17 3.82
N ASN A 73 7.50 -0.53 4.48
CA ASN A 73 7.26 -1.79 5.19
C ASN A 73 6.68 -2.86 4.25
N GLU A 74 5.42 -3.26 4.44
CA GLU A 74 4.70 -4.12 3.52
C GLU A 74 4.50 -3.42 2.16
N ALA A 75 4.48 -4.21 1.09
CA ALA A 75 4.11 -3.69 -0.22
C ALA A 75 2.61 -3.31 -0.25
N SER A 76 2.27 -2.26 -0.99
CA SER A 76 0.89 -1.79 -1.07
C SER A 76 -0.04 -2.85 -1.64
N GLU A 77 -1.18 -3.06 -1.00
CA GLU A 77 -2.17 -4.05 -1.38
C GLU A 77 -3.37 -3.39 -2.08
N LEU A 78 -3.78 -3.95 -3.22
CA LEU A 78 -4.99 -3.60 -3.94
C LEU A 78 -6.02 -4.71 -3.77
N ARG A 79 -7.15 -4.39 -3.16
CA ARG A 79 -8.33 -5.27 -3.13
C ARG A 79 -9.38 -4.75 -4.09
N LEU A 80 -9.76 -5.59 -5.05
CA LEU A 80 -10.84 -5.36 -5.99
C LEU A 80 -12.06 -6.18 -5.59
N PHE A 81 -13.21 -5.54 -5.48
CA PHE A 81 -14.50 -6.17 -5.20
C PHE A 81 -15.31 -6.43 -6.48
N SER A 82 -14.91 -5.76 -7.57
CA SER A 82 -15.45 -5.95 -8.90
C SER A 82 -14.31 -6.04 -9.91
N ASP A 83 -14.57 -6.62 -11.06
CA ASP A 83 -13.63 -6.58 -12.17
C ASP A 83 -13.45 -5.14 -12.63
N ILE A 84 -12.23 -4.78 -12.96
CA ILE A 84 -11.90 -3.48 -13.54
C ILE A 84 -11.11 -3.65 -14.82
N GLN A 85 -11.17 -2.66 -15.69
CA GLN A 85 -10.29 -2.58 -16.86
C GLN A 85 -9.29 -1.46 -16.69
N ILE A 86 -8.02 -1.76 -16.86
CA ILE A 86 -6.91 -0.80 -16.90
C ILE A 86 -6.27 -0.92 -18.27
N ASP A 87 -6.23 0.19 -19.03
CA ASP A 87 -5.87 0.15 -20.45
C ASP A 87 -6.79 -0.83 -21.20
N SER A 88 -6.28 -1.82 -21.88
CA SER A 88 -7.05 -2.86 -22.58
C SER A 88 -7.18 -4.17 -21.80
N LYS A 89 -6.67 -4.25 -20.56
CA LYS A 89 -6.60 -5.48 -19.77
C LYS A 89 -7.60 -5.50 -18.63
N THR A 90 -8.35 -6.58 -18.51
CA THR A 90 -9.21 -6.83 -17.36
C THR A 90 -8.40 -7.38 -16.18
N VAL A 91 -8.53 -6.73 -15.04
CA VAL A 91 -8.06 -7.23 -13.75
C VAL A 91 -9.29 -7.71 -12.98
N LYS A 92 -9.33 -8.99 -12.68
CA LYS A 92 -10.47 -9.63 -12.00
C LYS A 92 -10.58 -9.19 -10.54
N ALA A 93 -11.77 -9.29 -9.96
CA ALA A 93 -11.97 -9.14 -8.53
C ALA A 93 -11.02 -10.07 -7.77
N GLY A 94 -10.38 -9.54 -6.70
CA GLY A 94 -9.33 -10.27 -5.97
C GLY A 94 -8.44 -9.35 -5.15
N THR A 95 -7.42 -9.94 -4.55
CA THR A 95 -6.40 -9.21 -3.79
C THR A 95 -5.06 -9.34 -4.50
N TYR A 96 -4.36 -8.23 -4.63
CA TYR A 96 -3.13 -8.08 -5.40
C TYR A 96 -2.14 -7.20 -4.65
N THR A 97 -0.88 -7.30 -5.01
CA THR A 97 0.15 -6.34 -4.59
C THR A 97 0.41 -5.33 -5.70
N ILE A 98 0.55 -4.06 -5.34
CA ILE A 98 0.98 -3.00 -6.26
C ILE A 98 2.49 -2.83 -6.13
N PHE A 99 3.17 -2.90 -7.27
CA PHE A 99 4.53 -2.45 -7.43
C PHE A 99 4.62 -1.33 -8.47
N THR A 100 5.65 -0.52 -8.36
CA THR A 100 5.98 0.45 -9.40
C THR A 100 7.46 0.40 -9.73
N ILE A 101 7.80 0.78 -10.98
CA ILE A 101 9.18 1.02 -11.41
C ILE A 101 9.24 2.48 -11.86
N PRO A 102 9.62 3.40 -10.96
CA PRO A 102 9.79 4.80 -11.33
C PRO A 102 10.99 4.98 -12.26
N LYS A 103 10.77 5.76 -13.32
CA LYS A 103 11.80 6.21 -14.25
C LYS A 103 11.82 7.74 -14.27
N GLU A 104 12.68 8.32 -15.05
CA GLU A 104 12.81 9.77 -15.15
C GLU A 104 11.50 10.46 -15.61
N LYS A 105 10.89 9.96 -16.69
CA LYS A 105 9.70 10.56 -17.34
C LYS A 105 8.43 9.69 -17.24
N THR A 106 8.56 8.46 -16.77
CA THR A 106 7.46 7.49 -16.71
C THR A 106 7.49 6.69 -15.42
N VAL A 107 6.39 6.00 -15.14
CA VAL A 107 6.30 5.00 -14.09
C VAL A 107 5.68 3.74 -14.70
N THR A 108 6.32 2.59 -14.52
CA THR A 108 5.64 1.31 -14.79
C THR A 108 4.81 0.96 -13.57
N PHE A 109 3.50 0.86 -13.74
CA PHE A 109 2.55 0.41 -12.73
C PHE A 109 2.29 -1.08 -12.91
N ILE A 110 2.36 -1.83 -11.82
CA ILE A 110 2.28 -3.30 -11.82
C ILE A 110 1.22 -3.73 -10.81
N VAL A 111 0.31 -4.61 -11.24
CA VAL A 111 -0.58 -5.37 -10.37
C VAL A 111 -0.10 -6.81 -10.38
N ASN A 112 0.30 -7.33 -9.22
CA ASN A 112 0.92 -8.65 -9.06
C ASN A 112 0.06 -9.56 -8.20
N ALA A 113 -0.10 -10.81 -8.59
CA ALA A 113 -0.96 -11.80 -7.91
C ALA A 113 -0.39 -12.32 -6.57
N ALA A 114 0.89 -12.08 -6.28
CA ALA A 114 1.43 -12.41 -4.97
C ALA A 114 0.93 -11.41 -3.92
N THR A 115 0.64 -11.86 -2.71
CA THR A 115 0.09 -11.05 -1.60
C THR A 115 0.93 -11.22 -0.33
N ASN A 116 0.67 -10.36 0.67
CA ASN A 116 1.34 -10.38 1.97
C ASN A 116 2.87 -10.27 1.88
N LEU A 117 3.37 -9.43 0.98
CA LEU A 117 4.80 -9.27 0.72
C LEU A 117 5.40 -8.15 1.57
N TRP A 118 6.52 -8.44 2.21
CA TRP A 118 7.36 -7.43 2.84
C TRP A 118 8.33 -6.85 1.81
N GLY A 119 8.20 -5.55 1.55
CA GLY A 119 9.05 -4.88 0.57
C GLY A 119 8.83 -5.38 -0.86
N SER A 120 9.86 -5.34 -1.67
CA SER A 120 9.89 -5.89 -3.03
C SER A 120 10.84 -7.09 -3.18
N TYR A 121 11.30 -7.66 -2.06
CA TYR A 121 12.33 -8.69 -2.07
C TYR A 121 11.86 -10.01 -2.72
N ALA A 122 10.59 -10.35 -2.56
CA ALA A 122 9.97 -11.54 -3.14
C ALA A 122 9.12 -11.23 -4.38
N TYR A 123 9.38 -10.07 -5.03
CA TYR A 123 8.74 -9.77 -6.30
C TYR A 123 9.09 -10.83 -7.34
N ASN A 124 8.07 -11.33 -8.04
CA ASN A 124 8.22 -12.26 -9.15
C ASN A 124 7.38 -11.74 -10.33
N GLU A 125 8.03 -11.45 -11.45
CA GLU A 125 7.40 -10.91 -12.66
C GLU A 125 6.40 -11.89 -13.30
N ASP A 126 6.61 -13.19 -13.15
CA ASP A 126 5.69 -14.22 -13.67
C ASP A 126 4.29 -14.16 -13.02
N LYS A 127 4.17 -13.44 -11.90
CA LYS A 127 2.90 -13.19 -11.21
C LYS A 127 2.26 -11.86 -11.57
N ASP A 128 2.81 -11.10 -12.50
CA ASP A 128 2.22 -9.86 -12.95
C ASP A 128 0.94 -10.13 -13.77
N VAL A 129 -0.20 -9.70 -13.26
CA VAL A 129 -1.48 -9.76 -13.98
C VAL A 129 -1.69 -8.54 -14.86
N LEU A 130 -1.04 -7.43 -14.51
CA LEU A 130 -1.03 -6.19 -15.27
C LEU A 130 0.33 -5.51 -15.15
N ARG A 131 0.82 -4.99 -16.27
CA ARG A 131 1.98 -4.10 -16.33
C ARG A 131 1.72 -3.06 -17.41
N ILE A 132 1.66 -1.79 -17.01
CA ILE A 132 1.49 -0.65 -17.91
C ILE A 132 2.50 0.45 -17.60
N THR A 133 2.74 1.32 -18.56
CA THR A 133 3.60 2.49 -18.35
C THR A 133 2.77 3.76 -18.47
N VAL A 134 2.83 4.60 -17.45
CA VAL A 134 2.13 5.89 -17.39
C VAL A 134 3.12 7.05 -17.30
N PRO A 135 2.73 8.26 -17.72
CA PRO A 135 3.57 9.44 -17.56
C PRO A 135 3.85 9.76 -16.08
N ARG A 136 5.09 10.16 -15.81
CA ARG A 136 5.48 10.81 -14.54
C ARG A 136 5.44 12.31 -14.77
N THR A 137 4.69 13.02 -13.95
CA THR A 137 4.57 14.48 -14.00
C THR A 137 5.12 15.10 -12.72
N THR A 138 5.41 16.40 -12.80
CA THR A 138 5.90 17.18 -11.67
C THR A 138 4.80 18.17 -11.26
N ALA A 139 4.46 18.21 -9.97
CA ALA A 139 3.55 19.18 -9.39
C ALA A 139 4.31 20.32 -8.70
N ASP A 140 3.72 21.51 -8.66
CA ASP A 140 4.29 22.68 -7.98
C ASP A 140 4.33 22.49 -6.46
N THR A 141 3.35 21.73 -5.90
CA THR A 141 3.28 21.47 -4.47
C THR A 141 3.91 20.13 -4.12
N SER A 142 4.89 20.15 -3.22
CA SER A 142 5.52 18.95 -2.68
C SER A 142 4.64 18.28 -1.63
N LEU A 143 4.56 16.95 -1.67
CA LEU A 143 3.94 16.12 -0.64
C LEU A 143 5.02 15.52 0.27
N GLU A 144 4.94 15.82 1.55
CA GLU A 144 5.86 15.28 2.56
C GLU A 144 5.70 13.76 2.72
N ALA A 145 4.45 13.27 2.74
CA ALA A 145 4.14 11.87 2.87
C ALA A 145 3.66 11.30 1.54
N PHE A 146 4.13 10.10 1.18
CA PHE A 146 3.58 9.33 0.07
C PHE A 146 2.07 9.20 0.21
N SER A 147 1.34 9.45 -0.86
CA SER A 147 -0.12 9.49 -0.85
C SER A 147 -0.70 8.79 -2.07
N ILE A 148 -1.76 8.03 -1.83
CA ILE A 148 -2.62 7.42 -2.86
C ILE A 148 -4.02 7.98 -2.69
N ALA A 149 -4.68 8.34 -3.78
CA ALA A 149 -6.06 8.79 -3.80
C ALA A 149 -6.78 8.26 -5.04
N PHE A 150 -8.09 8.18 -4.96
CA PHE A 150 -8.95 7.95 -6.12
C PHE A 150 -9.68 9.23 -6.49
N SER A 151 -10.03 9.37 -7.75
CA SER A 151 -10.97 10.37 -8.24
C SER A 151 -11.90 9.76 -9.27
N ASP A 152 -13.00 10.44 -9.53
CA ASP A 152 -14.01 10.10 -10.53
C ASP A 152 -14.41 11.32 -11.38
N HIS A 153 -13.49 12.26 -11.53
CA HIS A 153 -13.71 13.43 -12.38
C HIS A 153 -13.92 13.00 -13.83
N ASP A 154 -14.81 13.67 -14.52
CA ASP A 154 -15.13 13.45 -15.93
C ASP A 154 -15.63 12.03 -16.28
N GLY A 155 -16.19 11.32 -15.28
CA GLY A 155 -16.74 9.97 -15.48
C GLY A 155 -15.69 8.88 -15.69
N GLN A 156 -14.41 9.21 -15.56
CA GLN A 156 -13.33 8.24 -15.64
C GLN A 156 -12.58 8.13 -14.30
N PRO A 157 -12.78 7.04 -13.55
CA PRO A 157 -12.07 6.82 -12.29
C PRO A 157 -10.57 6.71 -12.54
N LYS A 158 -9.79 7.28 -11.59
CA LYS A 158 -8.33 7.20 -11.62
C LYS A 158 -7.76 6.89 -10.23
N ILE A 159 -6.66 6.16 -10.22
CA ILE A 159 -5.77 6.02 -9.07
C ILE A 159 -4.69 7.09 -9.21
N HIS A 160 -4.59 8.00 -8.26
CA HIS A 160 -3.54 9.01 -8.19
C HIS A 160 -2.50 8.60 -7.16
N MET A 161 -1.24 8.77 -7.50
CA MET A 161 -0.12 8.54 -6.59
C MET A 161 0.81 9.74 -6.61
N GLY A 162 1.24 10.17 -5.41
CA GLY A 162 2.09 11.33 -5.28
C GLY A 162 3.04 11.27 -4.09
N TRP A 163 4.28 11.76 -4.29
CA TRP A 163 5.26 11.98 -3.24
C TRP A 163 6.30 13.01 -3.70
N ALA A 164 6.81 13.84 -2.79
CA ALA A 164 7.56 15.04 -3.17
C ALA A 164 6.80 15.83 -4.25
N ASN A 165 7.44 16.19 -5.32
CA ASN A 165 6.81 16.81 -6.50
C ASN A 165 6.39 15.79 -7.58
N VAL A 166 6.64 14.49 -7.37
CA VAL A 166 6.31 13.44 -8.34
C VAL A 166 4.83 13.11 -8.28
N ARG A 167 4.19 13.01 -9.46
CA ARG A 167 2.79 12.57 -9.62
C ARG A 167 2.70 11.62 -10.78
N PHE A 168 1.79 10.65 -10.67
CA PHE A 168 1.32 9.83 -11.78
C PHE A 168 -0.09 9.33 -11.50
N GLU A 169 -0.80 8.98 -12.54
CA GLU A 169 -2.17 8.50 -12.44
C GLU A 169 -2.39 7.28 -13.33
N VAL A 170 -3.31 6.42 -12.90
CA VAL A 170 -3.72 5.21 -13.61
C VAL A 170 -5.23 5.25 -13.79
N PRO A 171 -5.72 5.55 -15.00
CA PRO A 171 -7.14 5.47 -15.31
C PRO A 171 -7.63 4.02 -15.30
N PHE A 172 -8.88 3.81 -14.89
CA PHE A 172 -9.52 2.50 -14.96
C PHE A 172 -11.02 2.63 -15.25
N THR A 173 -11.65 1.54 -15.63
CA THR A 173 -13.09 1.43 -15.83
C THR A 173 -13.63 0.30 -14.97
N VAL A 174 -14.77 0.47 -14.34
CA VAL A 174 -15.49 -0.59 -13.61
C VAL A 174 -16.29 -1.41 -14.63
N LEU A 175 -16.19 -2.72 -14.57
CA LEU A 175 -16.87 -3.65 -15.47
C LEU A 175 -18.15 -4.21 -14.86
#